data_bf08f67a76eb013a8a07cf10dca07237
#
_entry.id   bf08f67a76eb013a8a07cf10dca07237
#
_cell.length_a   1.000
_cell.length_b   1.000
_cell.length_c   1.000
_cell.angle_alpha   90.00
_cell.angle_beta   90.00
_cell.angle_gamma   90.00
#
_symmetry.space_group_name_H-M   'P 1'
#
loop_
_entity.id
_entity.type
_entity.pdbx_description
1 polymer ?
#
loop_
_entity_poly.entity_id
_entity_poly.type
_entity_poly.pdbx_seq_one_letter_code
_entity_poly.pdbx_strand_id
1 'polypeptide(L)'
;MAREKNAARARVQEVLATTPAAARPLRLIRVNSVGSPFFSDDMAAVAAIGPDAVVLPKATPEAVDELGADGPPVVAIIETAQGVRLAYEIASRPRVVVLQIGAVDLGAEVGLESRPDGLELLYVRSKVVLDSVAAGLRSPFDVVHVDVADHDGLEAECRLARTLGIRGKACIHPGQVPIVNRAFAPSESEIDWAHRVVDAYEAATAAGYGVPTVSGSMVDLPVVERARRVLAEVDRR
;
A
#
# COMPACT_ATOMS: atom_id res chain seq x y z
N MET A 1 -12.28 -27.75 -5.97
CA MET A 1 -12.42 -26.28 -5.89
C MET A 1 -13.41 -25.81 -4.81
N ALA A 2 -14.74 -26.07 -4.85
CA ALA A 2 -15.65 -25.60 -3.78
C ALA A 2 -15.31 -26.14 -2.38
N ARG A 3 -14.98 -27.43 -2.26
CA ARG A 3 -14.52 -28.03 -0.98
C ARG A 3 -13.26 -27.39 -0.43
N GLU A 4 -12.32 -27.00 -1.29
CA GLU A 4 -11.09 -26.31 -0.89
C GLU A 4 -11.38 -24.89 -0.37
N LYS A 5 -12.34 -24.17 -0.95
CA LYS A 5 -12.74 -22.84 -0.49
C LYS A 5 -13.36 -22.91 0.92
N ASN A 6 -14.23 -23.87 1.20
CA ASN A 6 -14.79 -24.05 2.54
C ASN A 6 -13.73 -24.45 3.56
N ALA A 7 -12.79 -25.34 3.19
CA ALA A 7 -11.67 -25.71 4.05
C ALA A 7 -10.75 -24.50 4.33
N ALA A 8 -10.52 -23.65 3.33
CA ALA A 8 -9.71 -22.44 3.49
C ALA A 8 -10.38 -21.46 4.46
N ARG A 9 -11.70 -21.20 4.34
CA ARG A 9 -12.44 -20.33 5.29
C ARG A 9 -12.33 -20.85 6.72
N ALA A 10 -12.59 -22.16 6.93
CA ALA A 10 -12.48 -22.78 8.24
C ALA A 10 -11.08 -22.64 8.84
N ARG A 11 -10.03 -22.84 8.00
CA ARG A 11 -8.64 -22.69 8.43
C ARG A 11 -8.30 -21.24 8.81
N VAL A 12 -8.72 -20.27 8.03
CA VAL A 12 -8.54 -18.85 8.36
C VAL A 12 -9.23 -18.50 9.67
N GLN A 13 -10.45 -18.95 9.88
CA GLN A 13 -11.19 -18.74 11.11
C GLN A 13 -10.50 -19.35 12.32
N GLU A 14 -10.02 -20.59 12.23
CA GLU A 14 -9.26 -21.28 13.28
C GLU A 14 -7.97 -20.50 13.65
N VAL A 15 -7.16 -20.13 12.65
CA VAL A 15 -5.89 -19.41 12.87
C VAL A 15 -6.14 -18.06 13.52
N LEU A 16 -7.13 -17.32 13.05
CA LEU A 16 -7.41 -15.98 13.59
C LEU A 16 -8.06 -16.01 14.98
N ALA A 17 -8.82 -17.05 15.31
CA ALA A 17 -9.40 -17.24 16.65
C ALA A 17 -8.31 -17.54 17.70
N THR A 18 -7.23 -18.20 17.32
CA THR A 18 -6.13 -18.59 18.23
C THR A 18 -5.04 -17.52 18.38
N THR A 19 -5.06 -16.46 17.57
CA THR A 19 -4.04 -15.39 17.63
C THR A 19 -4.43 -14.35 18.69
N PRO A 20 -3.59 -14.11 19.75
CA PRO A 20 -3.90 -13.14 20.80
C PRO A 20 -4.11 -11.72 20.24
N ALA A 21 -5.07 -10.98 20.81
CA ALA A 21 -5.42 -9.64 20.34
C ALA A 21 -4.37 -8.57 20.68
N ALA A 22 -3.66 -8.74 21.81
CA ALA A 22 -2.63 -7.81 22.26
C ALA A 22 -1.32 -8.03 21.49
N ALA A 23 -0.79 -7.02 20.83
CA ALA A 23 0.48 -7.04 20.06
C ALA A 23 0.46 -7.90 18.77
N ARG A 24 -0.68 -8.14 18.16
CA ARG A 24 -0.77 -8.80 16.85
C ARG A 24 -0.65 -7.80 15.69
N PRO A 25 -0.11 -8.21 14.52
CA PRO A 25 -0.22 -7.42 13.31
C PRO A 25 -1.68 -7.29 12.87
N LEU A 26 -1.97 -6.29 12.03
CA LEU A 26 -3.30 -6.15 11.41
C LEU A 26 -3.64 -7.41 10.61
N ARG A 27 -4.88 -7.88 10.78
CA ARG A 27 -5.40 -9.06 10.09
C ARG A 27 -6.24 -8.62 8.91
N LEU A 28 -5.73 -8.85 7.71
CA LEU A 28 -6.41 -8.56 6.47
C LEU A 28 -6.84 -9.87 5.81
N ILE A 29 -8.11 -9.95 5.38
CA ILE A 29 -8.63 -11.14 4.70
C ILE A 29 -8.89 -10.78 3.24
N ARG A 30 -8.21 -11.47 2.32
CA ARG A 30 -8.51 -11.37 0.89
C ARG A 30 -9.70 -12.27 0.57
N VAL A 31 -10.76 -11.66 0.05
CA VAL A 31 -11.97 -12.34 -0.44
C VAL A 31 -11.87 -12.66 -1.92
N ASN A 32 -12.79 -13.47 -2.44
CA ASN A 32 -12.94 -13.62 -3.90
C ASN A 32 -13.57 -12.33 -4.48
N SER A 33 -13.39 -12.11 -5.79
CA SER A 33 -13.97 -10.94 -6.45
C SER A 33 -15.51 -10.97 -6.39
N VAL A 34 -16.09 -9.78 -6.40
CA VAL A 34 -17.54 -9.60 -6.61
C VAL A 34 -17.95 -10.31 -7.89
N GLY A 35 -19.12 -10.96 -7.88
CA GLY A 35 -19.59 -11.80 -8.98
C GLY A 35 -19.05 -13.25 -8.98
N SER A 36 -18.05 -13.56 -8.15
CA SER A 36 -17.63 -14.94 -7.90
C SER A 36 -18.70 -15.70 -7.12
N PRO A 37 -18.98 -16.98 -7.44
CA PRO A 37 -19.92 -17.80 -6.66
C PRO A 37 -19.48 -18.04 -5.22
N PHE A 38 -18.26 -17.62 -4.86
CA PHE A 38 -17.70 -17.76 -3.51
C PHE A 38 -17.76 -16.48 -2.68
N PHE A 39 -18.10 -15.34 -3.30
CA PHE A 39 -18.02 -14.03 -2.65
C PHE A 39 -18.96 -13.90 -1.44
N SER A 40 -20.22 -14.33 -1.58
CA SER A 40 -21.22 -14.25 -0.50
C SER A 40 -20.79 -15.05 0.74
N ASP A 41 -20.26 -16.27 0.53
CA ASP A 41 -19.76 -17.08 1.65
C ASP A 41 -18.49 -16.47 2.29
N ASP A 42 -17.62 -15.82 1.49
CA ASP A 42 -16.46 -15.13 2.02
C ASP A 42 -16.88 -13.95 2.90
N MET A 43 -17.90 -13.19 2.48
CA MET A 43 -18.41 -12.07 3.27
C MET A 43 -19.08 -12.52 4.55
N ALA A 44 -19.80 -13.66 4.54
CA ALA A 44 -20.33 -14.27 5.75
C ALA A 44 -19.19 -14.67 6.73
N ALA A 45 -18.11 -15.24 6.22
CA ALA A 45 -16.93 -15.57 7.03
C ALA A 45 -16.24 -14.30 7.57
N VAL A 46 -16.12 -13.25 6.78
CA VAL A 46 -15.59 -11.94 7.21
C VAL A 46 -16.40 -11.37 8.37
N ALA A 47 -17.74 -11.41 8.28
CA ALA A 47 -18.61 -10.93 9.34
C ALA A 47 -18.44 -11.73 10.64
N ALA A 48 -18.25 -13.05 10.55
CA ALA A 48 -18.04 -13.91 11.71
C ALA A 48 -16.63 -13.73 12.35
N ILE A 49 -15.61 -13.46 11.55
CA ILE A 49 -14.22 -13.35 12.00
C ILE A 49 -13.91 -11.95 12.55
N GLY A 50 -14.46 -10.88 11.97
CA GLY A 50 -14.16 -9.50 12.33
C GLY A 50 -12.68 -9.12 12.06
N PRO A 51 -12.20 -9.19 10.81
CA PRO A 51 -10.84 -8.76 10.47
C PRO A 51 -10.69 -7.25 10.59
N ASP A 52 -9.44 -6.78 10.64
CA ASP A 52 -9.12 -5.34 10.68
C ASP A 52 -9.33 -4.67 9.32
N ALA A 53 -9.26 -5.42 8.22
CA ALA A 53 -9.64 -4.98 6.88
C ALA A 53 -9.95 -6.16 5.94
N VAL A 54 -10.67 -5.85 4.86
CA VAL A 54 -10.90 -6.77 3.73
C VAL A 54 -10.03 -6.35 2.56
N VAL A 55 -9.41 -7.33 1.89
CA VAL A 55 -8.67 -7.11 0.63
C VAL A 55 -9.56 -7.53 -0.53
N LEU A 56 -10.01 -6.55 -1.32
CA LEU A 56 -10.92 -6.74 -2.45
C LEU A 56 -10.14 -6.82 -3.77
N PRO A 57 -10.08 -7.99 -4.43
CA PRO A 57 -9.46 -8.12 -5.74
C PRO A 57 -10.36 -7.53 -6.84
N LYS A 58 -9.74 -7.16 -7.99
CA LYS A 58 -10.41 -6.62 -9.18
C LYS A 58 -11.39 -5.49 -8.85
N ALA A 59 -10.92 -4.57 -7.99
CA ALA A 59 -11.74 -3.50 -7.48
C ALA A 59 -12.24 -2.57 -8.60
N THR A 60 -13.53 -2.26 -8.54
CA THR A 60 -14.20 -1.17 -9.25
C THR A 60 -15.03 -0.38 -8.25
N PRO A 61 -15.49 0.85 -8.57
CA PRO A 61 -16.39 1.57 -7.68
C PRO A 61 -17.61 0.74 -7.27
N GLU A 62 -18.24 0.06 -8.23
CA GLU A 62 -19.40 -0.80 -8.01
C GLU A 62 -19.09 -1.99 -7.12
N ALA A 63 -17.92 -2.62 -7.33
CA ALA A 63 -17.48 -3.75 -6.50
C ALA A 63 -17.23 -3.33 -5.04
N VAL A 64 -16.78 -2.11 -4.80
CA VAL A 64 -16.66 -1.57 -3.43
C VAL A 64 -18.05 -1.28 -2.84
N ASP A 65 -18.94 -0.70 -3.63
CA ASP A 65 -20.31 -0.38 -3.20
C ASP A 65 -21.12 -1.65 -2.84
N GLU A 66 -20.87 -2.78 -3.50
CA GLU A 66 -21.43 -4.11 -3.18
C GLU A 66 -21.05 -4.64 -1.78
N LEU A 67 -19.95 -4.16 -1.19
CA LEU A 67 -19.59 -4.50 0.18
C LEU A 67 -20.49 -3.82 1.22
N GLY A 68 -21.35 -2.89 0.80
CA GLY A 68 -22.20 -2.09 1.66
C GLY A 68 -21.45 -0.97 2.41
N ALA A 69 -22.23 -0.13 3.08
CA ALA A 69 -21.67 1.01 3.83
C ALA A 69 -20.99 0.59 5.13
N ASP A 70 -21.48 -0.49 5.74
CA ASP A 70 -21.02 -0.97 7.05
C ASP A 70 -20.02 -2.13 6.88
N GLY A 71 -19.07 -2.23 7.82
CA GLY A 71 -18.11 -3.32 7.89
C GLY A 71 -16.65 -2.85 7.95
N PRO A 72 -15.69 -3.80 7.87
CA PRO A 72 -14.27 -3.46 7.98
C PRO A 72 -13.78 -2.58 6.83
N PRO A 73 -12.71 -1.78 7.05
CA PRO A 73 -12.02 -1.05 6.02
C PRO A 73 -11.63 -1.93 4.82
N VAL A 74 -11.45 -1.31 3.64
CA VAL A 74 -11.16 -2.02 2.39
C VAL A 74 -9.77 -1.62 1.87
N VAL A 75 -8.95 -2.64 1.59
CA VAL A 75 -7.77 -2.55 0.73
C VAL A 75 -8.22 -2.94 -0.68
N ALA A 76 -8.24 -2.01 -1.62
CA ALA A 76 -8.72 -2.27 -2.97
C ALA A 76 -7.56 -2.59 -3.91
N ILE A 77 -7.57 -3.78 -4.56
CA ILE A 77 -6.52 -4.17 -5.51
C ILE A 77 -6.88 -3.65 -6.90
N ILE A 78 -6.00 -2.80 -7.41
CA ILE A 78 -6.03 -2.24 -8.77
C ILE A 78 -5.25 -3.18 -9.69
N GLU A 79 -5.95 -4.11 -10.31
CA GLU A 79 -5.34 -5.21 -11.08
C GLU A 79 -6.06 -5.49 -12.42
N THR A 80 -6.83 -4.50 -12.89
CA THR A 80 -7.48 -4.50 -14.21
C THR A 80 -7.30 -3.16 -14.91
N ALA A 81 -7.36 -3.12 -16.23
CA ALA A 81 -7.30 -1.87 -16.99
C ALA A 81 -8.40 -0.88 -16.57
N GLN A 82 -9.62 -1.39 -16.32
CA GLN A 82 -10.72 -0.57 -15.80
C GLN A 82 -10.40 -0.05 -14.38
N GLY A 83 -9.87 -0.90 -13.49
CA GLY A 83 -9.46 -0.49 -12.14
C GLY A 83 -8.40 0.60 -12.16
N VAL A 84 -7.41 0.50 -13.05
CA VAL A 84 -6.39 1.57 -13.24
C VAL A 84 -7.04 2.88 -13.70
N ARG A 85 -8.00 2.84 -14.63
CA ARG A 85 -8.71 4.04 -15.10
C ARG A 85 -9.54 4.70 -14.00
N LEU A 86 -10.18 3.91 -13.15
CA LEU A 86 -11.11 4.35 -12.10
C LEU A 86 -10.47 4.37 -10.70
N ALA A 87 -9.13 4.41 -10.62
CA ALA A 87 -8.44 4.31 -9.34
C ALA A 87 -8.81 5.46 -8.37
N TYR A 88 -9.03 6.67 -8.87
CA TYR A 88 -9.50 7.79 -8.04
C TYR A 88 -10.92 7.57 -7.49
N GLU A 89 -11.85 7.13 -8.34
CA GLU A 89 -13.23 6.84 -7.96
C GLU A 89 -13.31 5.69 -6.95
N ILE A 90 -12.47 4.66 -7.11
CA ILE A 90 -12.32 3.57 -6.14
C ILE A 90 -11.77 4.11 -4.82
N ALA A 91 -10.67 4.88 -4.86
CA ALA A 91 -10.03 5.48 -3.69
C ALA A 91 -10.97 6.41 -2.91
N SER A 92 -11.91 7.06 -3.61
CA SER A 92 -12.87 8.00 -3.02
C SER A 92 -14.04 7.31 -2.30
N ARG A 93 -14.15 5.97 -2.34
CA ARG A 93 -15.19 5.25 -1.60
C ARG A 93 -14.93 5.28 -0.09
N PRO A 94 -15.94 5.54 0.76
CA PRO A 94 -15.75 5.80 2.20
C PRO A 94 -15.02 4.70 2.97
N ARG A 95 -15.16 3.44 2.54
CA ARG A 95 -14.52 2.29 3.20
C ARG A 95 -13.12 1.99 2.70
N VAL A 96 -12.72 2.54 1.55
CA VAL A 96 -11.38 2.32 1.00
C VAL A 96 -10.36 3.12 1.80
N VAL A 97 -9.37 2.45 2.36
CA VAL A 97 -8.33 3.06 3.19
C VAL A 97 -6.96 3.05 2.54
N VAL A 98 -6.75 2.16 1.57
CA VAL A 98 -5.52 2.07 0.78
C VAL A 98 -5.77 1.32 -0.53
N LEU A 99 -5.07 1.71 -1.59
CA LEU A 99 -5.00 0.96 -2.84
C LEU A 99 -3.78 0.03 -2.82
N GLN A 100 -3.89 -1.09 -3.51
CA GLN A 100 -2.80 -2.02 -3.79
C GLN A 100 -2.72 -2.26 -5.29
N ILE A 101 -1.51 -2.25 -5.86
CA ILE A 101 -1.33 -2.52 -7.28
C ILE A 101 -1.16 -4.03 -7.47
N GLY A 102 -1.91 -4.63 -8.42
CA GLY A 102 -1.82 -6.04 -8.79
C GLY A 102 -1.29 -6.19 -10.21
N ALA A 103 0.02 -6.41 -10.38
CA ALA A 103 0.64 -6.44 -11.70
C ALA A 103 0.39 -7.74 -12.47
N VAL A 104 0.19 -8.86 -11.79
CA VAL A 104 0.07 -10.18 -12.44
C VAL A 104 -1.22 -10.26 -13.25
N ASP A 105 -2.37 -9.98 -12.63
CA ASP A 105 -3.66 -9.98 -13.31
C ASP A 105 -3.74 -8.89 -14.39
N LEU A 106 -3.27 -7.67 -14.07
CA LEU A 106 -3.21 -6.56 -15.03
C LEU A 106 -2.32 -6.90 -16.22
N GLY A 107 -1.15 -7.47 -15.98
CA GLY A 107 -0.21 -7.87 -17.03
C GLY A 107 -0.81 -8.92 -17.95
N ALA A 108 -1.52 -9.89 -17.41
CA ALA A 108 -2.23 -10.90 -18.19
C ALA A 108 -3.36 -10.30 -19.04
N GLU A 109 -4.09 -9.30 -18.52
CA GLU A 109 -5.19 -8.64 -19.24
C GLU A 109 -4.70 -7.78 -20.41
N VAL A 110 -3.61 -6.99 -20.18
CA VAL A 110 -3.17 -5.99 -21.17
C VAL A 110 -1.92 -6.42 -21.96
N GLY A 111 -1.38 -7.61 -21.69
CA GLY A 111 -0.22 -8.15 -22.40
C GLY A 111 1.11 -7.46 -22.01
N LEU A 112 1.31 -7.11 -20.73
CA LEU A 112 2.58 -6.55 -20.28
C LEU A 112 3.68 -7.61 -20.29
N GLU A 113 4.86 -7.22 -20.77
CA GLU A 113 6.09 -7.98 -20.65
C GLU A 113 6.92 -7.39 -19.51
N SER A 114 7.30 -8.23 -18.54
CA SER A 114 8.09 -7.80 -17.39
C SER A 114 9.48 -7.34 -17.83
N ARG A 115 9.94 -6.20 -17.29
CA ARG A 115 11.24 -5.59 -17.58
C ARG A 115 12.06 -5.41 -16.31
N PRO A 116 13.39 -5.58 -16.38
CA PRO A 116 14.25 -5.38 -15.22
C PRO A 116 14.20 -3.96 -14.63
N ASP A 117 13.86 -2.95 -15.47
CA ASP A 117 13.76 -1.54 -15.08
C ASP A 117 12.34 -1.15 -14.58
N GLY A 118 11.35 -2.05 -14.69
CA GLY A 118 9.99 -1.83 -14.23
C GLY A 118 9.21 -0.74 -14.99
N LEU A 119 9.68 -0.34 -16.18
CA LEU A 119 9.04 0.74 -16.97
C LEU A 119 7.64 0.38 -17.44
N GLU A 120 7.32 -0.90 -17.63
CA GLU A 120 5.99 -1.38 -18.00
C GLU A 120 4.92 -0.99 -16.98
N LEU A 121 5.31 -0.82 -15.71
CA LEU A 121 4.41 -0.44 -14.62
C LEU A 121 4.52 1.04 -14.21
N LEU A 122 5.40 1.83 -14.84
CA LEU A 122 5.66 3.20 -14.43
C LEU A 122 4.38 4.06 -14.41
N TYR A 123 3.58 3.98 -15.49
CA TYR A 123 2.32 4.71 -15.57
C TYR A 123 1.34 4.28 -14.48
N VAL A 124 1.18 2.98 -14.29
CA VAL A 124 0.23 2.42 -13.29
C VAL A 124 0.62 2.86 -11.88
N ARG A 125 1.90 2.69 -11.52
CA ARG A 125 2.43 3.12 -10.22
C ARG A 125 2.21 4.61 -9.98
N SER A 126 2.60 5.45 -10.94
CA SER A 126 2.46 6.90 -10.84
C SER A 126 1.00 7.33 -10.72
N LYS A 127 0.12 6.77 -11.56
CA LYS A 127 -1.31 7.09 -11.52
C LYS A 127 -1.94 6.69 -10.18
N VAL A 128 -1.71 5.47 -9.71
CA VAL A 128 -2.33 4.98 -8.46
C VAL A 128 -1.84 5.77 -7.26
N VAL A 129 -0.57 6.23 -7.24
CA VAL A 129 -0.05 7.14 -6.20
C VAL A 129 -0.78 8.48 -6.25
N LEU A 130 -0.90 9.10 -7.43
CA LEU A 130 -1.57 10.40 -7.59
C LEU A 130 -3.04 10.32 -7.19
N ASP A 131 -3.74 9.28 -7.63
CA ASP A 131 -5.15 9.08 -7.33
C ASP A 131 -5.39 8.80 -5.83
N SER A 132 -4.51 8.02 -5.19
CA SER A 132 -4.56 7.80 -3.74
C SER A 132 -4.44 9.11 -2.96
N VAL A 133 -3.45 9.93 -3.32
CA VAL A 133 -3.21 11.22 -2.65
C VAL A 133 -4.37 12.20 -2.92
N ALA A 134 -4.86 12.26 -4.16
CA ALA A 134 -5.99 13.12 -4.53
C ALA A 134 -7.28 12.75 -3.78
N ALA A 135 -7.47 11.46 -3.47
CA ALA A 135 -8.59 10.97 -2.66
C ALA A 135 -8.34 11.10 -1.14
N GLY A 136 -7.21 11.64 -0.70
CA GLY A 136 -6.86 11.78 0.72
C GLY A 136 -6.38 10.48 1.38
N LEU A 137 -6.08 9.44 0.60
CA LEU A 137 -5.57 8.18 1.13
C LEU A 137 -4.05 8.24 1.39
N ARG A 138 -3.57 7.24 2.12
CA ARG A 138 -2.13 6.96 2.22
C ARG A 138 -1.58 6.46 0.88
N SER A 139 -0.24 6.46 0.77
CA SER A 139 0.47 5.83 -0.33
C SER A 139 0.00 4.39 -0.55
N PRO A 140 -0.20 3.95 -1.81
CA PRO A 140 -0.61 2.59 -2.12
C PRO A 140 0.49 1.57 -1.76
N PHE A 141 0.09 0.28 -1.71
CA PHE A 141 1.04 -0.83 -1.71
C PHE A 141 1.44 -1.19 -3.14
N ASP A 142 2.75 -1.40 -3.34
CA ASP A 142 3.30 -1.88 -4.62
C ASP A 142 2.95 -3.34 -4.89
N VAL A 143 3.19 -3.75 -6.12
CA VAL A 143 3.01 -5.11 -6.64
C VAL A 143 3.81 -6.15 -5.85
N VAL A 144 3.40 -7.41 -5.89
CA VAL A 144 4.20 -8.52 -5.36
C VAL A 144 5.44 -8.78 -6.22
N HIS A 145 6.53 -9.22 -5.60
CA HIS A 145 7.69 -9.75 -6.29
C HIS A 145 7.55 -11.28 -6.34
N VAL A 146 7.41 -11.83 -7.55
CA VAL A 146 7.01 -13.25 -7.71
C VAL A 146 8.15 -14.24 -7.50
N ASP A 147 9.40 -13.86 -7.79
CA ASP A 147 10.56 -14.68 -7.52
C ASP A 147 10.99 -14.54 -6.05
N VAL A 148 10.64 -15.52 -5.23
CA VAL A 148 10.95 -15.49 -3.78
C VAL A 148 12.43 -15.66 -3.48
N ALA A 149 13.24 -16.11 -4.42
CA ALA A 149 14.68 -16.28 -4.28
C ALA A 149 15.48 -15.06 -4.73
N ASP A 150 14.90 -14.19 -5.56
CA ASP A 150 15.53 -12.98 -6.07
C ASP A 150 15.43 -11.82 -5.07
N HIS A 151 16.29 -11.82 -4.08
CA HIS A 151 16.34 -10.79 -3.06
C HIS A 151 16.83 -9.44 -3.58
N ASP A 152 17.78 -9.44 -4.50
CA ASP A 152 18.37 -8.23 -5.06
C ASP A 152 17.36 -7.52 -5.99
N GLY A 153 16.64 -8.27 -6.81
CA GLY A 153 15.54 -7.75 -7.62
C GLY A 153 14.41 -7.18 -6.78
N LEU A 154 14.02 -7.88 -5.70
CA LEU A 154 13.02 -7.37 -4.75
C LEU A 154 13.44 -6.02 -4.16
N GLU A 155 14.70 -5.90 -3.72
CA GLU A 155 15.19 -4.65 -3.14
C GLU A 155 15.28 -3.51 -4.18
N ALA A 156 15.71 -3.82 -5.41
CA ALA A 156 15.76 -2.86 -6.51
C ALA A 156 14.35 -2.35 -6.86
N GLU A 157 13.37 -3.25 -6.92
CA GLU A 157 11.96 -2.90 -7.17
C GLU A 157 11.37 -2.04 -6.05
N CYS A 158 11.67 -2.33 -4.78
CA CYS A 158 11.28 -1.49 -3.65
C CYS A 158 11.87 -0.08 -3.75
N ARG A 159 13.16 0.03 -4.12
CA ARG A 159 13.81 1.34 -4.32
C ARG A 159 13.15 2.15 -5.43
N LEU A 160 12.85 1.50 -6.56
CA LEU A 160 12.11 2.15 -7.66
C LEU A 160 10.74 2.63 -7.19
N ALA A 161 9.94 1.77 -6.57
CA ALA A 161 8.62 2.11 -6.06
C ALA A 161 8.65 3.30 -5.10
N ARG A 162 9.67 3.34 -4.22
CA ARG A 162 9.89 4.44 -3.27
C ARG A 162 10.14 5.78 -3.97
N THR A 163 10.86 5.81 -5.10
CA THR A 163 11.08 7.04 -5.88
C THR A 163 9.79 7.60 -6.47
N LEU A 164 8.80 6.74 -6.71
CA LEU A 164 7.49 7.10 -7.25
C LEU A 164 6.48 7.52 -6.17
N GLY A 165 6.87 7.48 -4.89
CA GLY A 165 6.00 7.86 -3.77
C GLY A 165 5.29 6.69 -3.07
N ILE A 166 5.53 5.46 -3.47
CA ILE A 166 5.02 4.27 -2.79
C ILE A 166 5.77 4.06 -1.45
N ARG A 167 5.09 3.56 -0.43
CA ARG A 167 5.66 3.40 0.93
C ARG A 167 5.49 2.01 1.53
N GLY A 168 5.14 1.03 0.72
CA GLY A 168 5.00 -0.37 1.12
C GLY A 168 4.79 -1.29 -0.06
N LYS A 169 4.92 -2.58 0.16
CA LYS A 169 4.83 -3.61 -0.87
C LYS A 169 4.13 -4.85 -0.33
N ALA A 170 3.27 -5.45 -1.13
CA ALA A 170 2.70 -6.75 -0.81
C ALA A 170 3.78 -7.84 -0.92
N CYS A 171 3.83 -8.75 0.06
CA CYS A 171 4.74 -9.88 0.10
C CYS A 171 3.96 -11.19 -0.05
N ILE A 172 4.51 -12.14 -0.77
CA ILE A 172 3.95 -13.49 -0.95
C ILE A 172 4.71 -14.55 -0.16
N HIS A 173 5.83 -14.18 0.47
CA HIS A 173 6.63 -15.07 1.28
C HIS A 173 7.18 -14.33 2.51
N PRO A 174 7.19 -14.95 3.72
CA PRO A 174 7.72 -14.31 4.93
C PRO A 174 9.16 -13.80 4.82
N GLY A 175 10.01 -14.48 4.06
CA GLY A 175 11.40 -14.06 3.81
C GLY A 175 11.56 -12.73 3.10
N GLN A 176 10.52 -12.26 2.39
CA GLN A 176 10.52 -10.94 1.74
C GLN A 176 10.31 -9.79 2.72
N VAL A 177 9.63 -10.04 3.85
CA VAL A 177 9.23 -9.00 4.80
C VAL A 177 10.41 -8.19 5.36
N PRO A 178 11.51 -8.80 5.83
CA PRO A 178 12.67 -8.04 6.33
C PRO A 178 13.31 -7.15 5.25
N ILE A 179 13.37 -7.63 4.00
CA ILE A 179 13.93 -6.90 2.87
C ILE A 179 13.06 -5.67 2.56
N VAL A 180 11.75 -5.88 2.43
CA VAL A 180 10.77 -4.82 2.17
C VAL A 180 10.80 -3.77 3.29
N ASN A 181 10.77 -4.19 4.54
CA ASN A 181 10.82 -3.28 5.69
C ASN A 181 12.09 -2.42 5.69
N ARG A 182 13.23 -2.99 5.37
CA ARG A 182 14.50 -2.27 5.26
C ARG A 182 14.51 -1.30 4.08
N ALA A 183 14.03 -1.73 2.90
CA ALA A 183 14.05 -0.92 1.69
C ALA A 183 13.11 0.30 1.76
N PHE A 184 11.98 0.20 2.48
CA PHE A 184 11.07 1.32 2.70
C PHE A 184 11.39 2.14 3.95
N ALA A 185 12.37 1.74 4.78
CA ALA A 185 12.81 2.54 5.91
C ALA A 185 13.53 3.82 5.43
N PRO A 186 13.36 4.95 6.12
CA PRO A 186 14.26 6.08 5.97
C PRO A 186 15.69 5.67 6.32
N SER A 187 16.65 6.09 5.50
CA SER A 187 18.07 5.93 5.80
C SER A 187 18.50 6.92 6.89
N GLU A 188 19.60 6.62 7.60
CA GLU A 188 20.19 7.54 8.59
C GLU A 188 20.45 8.93 7.98
N SER A 189 20.97 8.97 6.75
CA SER A 189 21.22 10.24 6.05
C SER A 189 19.95 11.01 5.72
N GLU A 190 18.83 10.35 5.46
CA GLU A 190 17.53 11.01 5.26
C GLU A 190 16.97 11.54 6.59
N ILE A 191 17.16 10.80 7.67
CA ILE A 191 16.75 11.24 9.03
C ILE A 191 17.57 12.47 9.45
N ASP A 192 18.89 12.42 9.32
CA ASP A 192 19.77 13.56 9.63
C ASP A 192 19.46 14.80 8.78
N TRP A 193 19.18 14.59 7.49
CA TRP A 193 18.75 15.68 6.62
C TRP A 193 17.41 16.25 7.09
N ALA A 194 16.47 15.42 7.47
CA ALA A 194 15.15 15.86 7.90
C ALA A 194 15.21 16.69 9.18
N HIS A 195 16.01 16.29 10.18
CA HIS A 195 16.25 17.09 11.39
C HIS A 195 16.84 18.46 11.06
N ARG A 196 17.91 18.49 10.25
CA ARG A 196 18.54 19.78 9.88
C ARG A 196 17.59 20.72 9.16
N VAL A 197 16.71 20.19 8.32
CA VAL A 197 15.71 20.98 7.58
C VAL A 197 14.68 21.57 8.54
N VAL A 198 14.13 20.75 9.45
CA VAL A 198 13.11 21.22 10.41
C VAL A 198 13.72 22.25 11.36
N ASP A 199 14.87 21.97 11.95
CA ASP A 199 15.55 22.87 12.88
C ASP A 199 15.90 24.22 12.23
N ALA A 200 16.42 24.22 11.01
CA ALA A 200 16.75 25.45 10.28
C ALA A 200 15.50 26.29 9.98
N TYR A 201 14.41 25.65 9.60
CA TYR A 201 13.16 26.32 9.31
C TYR A 201 12.53 26.94 10.58
N GLU A 202 12.52 26.21 11.68
CA GLU A 202 11.99 26.68 12.96
C GLU A 202 12.82 27.84 13.53
N ALA A 203 14.15 27.76 13.45
CA ALA A 203 15.05 28.82 13.84
C ALA A 203 14.85 30.12 13.03
N ALA A 204 14.71 29.99 11.69
CA ALA A 204 14.46 31.14 10.83
C ALA A 204 13.08 31.77 11.11
N THR A 205 12.06 30.94 11.32
CA THR A 205 10.72 31.42 11.68
C THR A 205 10.71 32.15 13.00
N ALA A 206 11.38 31.63 14.02
CA ALA A 206 11.49 32.27 15.34
C ALA A 206 12.25 33.62 15.30
N ALA A 207 13.24 33.72 14.41
CA ALA A 207 14.03 34.95 14.24
C ALA A 207 13.38 35.96 13.29
N GLY A 208 12.23 35.66 12.69
CA GLY A 208 11.56 36.54 11.74
C GLY A 208 12.31 36.69 10.41
N TYR A 209 13.25 35.77 10.10
CA TYR A 209 13.97 35.75 8.84
C TYR A 209 13.16 34.97 7.76
N GLY A 210 13.49 35.28 6.49
CA GLY A 210 12.92 34.59 5.35
C GLY A 210 13.34 33.11 5.24
N VAL A 211 13.31 32.56 4.03
CA VAL A 211 13.57 31.14 3.75
C VAL A 211 15.01 30.77 4.06
N PRO A 212 15.30 29.82 4.98
CA PRO A 212 16.66 29.38 5.28
C PRO A 212 17.24 28.49 4.17
N THR A 213 18.55 28.22 4.27
CA THR A 213 19.24 27.26 3.40
C THR A 213 19.87 26.16 4.23
N VAL A 214 19.75 24.90 3.72
CA VAL A 214 20.42 23.72 4.30
C VAL A 214 21.23 23.05 3.20
N SER A 215 22.52 22.88 3.42
CA SER A 215 23.46 22.29 2.45
C SER A 215 23.39 22.97 1.07
N GLY A 216 23.22 24.30 1.03
CA GLY A 216 23.14 25.09 -0.19
C GLY A 216 21.78 25.07 -0.91
N SER A 217 20.81 24.35 -0.39
CA SER A 217 19.46 24.28 -0.96
C SER A 217 18.48 25.12 -0.15
N MET A 218 17.56 25.80 -0.80
CA MET A 218 16.48 26.56 -0.20
C MET A 218 15.52 25.61 0.52
N VAL A 219 15.07 26.01 1.74
CA VAL A 219 14.13 25.25 2.56
C VAL A 219 12.83 26.04 2.67
N ASP A 220 11.91 25.76 1.77
CA ASP A 220 10.54 26.24 1.78
C ASP A 220 9.58 25.24 2.46
N LEU A 221 8.31 25.59 2.57
CA LEU A 221 7.31 24.76 3.25
C LEU A 221 7.19 23.34 2.66
N PRO A 222 7.16 23.12 1.34
CA PRO A 222 7.17 21.77 0.76
C PRO A 222 8.35 20.91 1.19
N VAL A 223 9.55 21.50 1.31
CA VAL A 223 10.77 20.79 1.77
C VAL A 223 10.62 20.40 3.25
N VAL A 224 10.10 21.31 4.08
CA VAL A 224 9.83 21.04 5.50
C VAL A 224 8.78 19.93 5.67
N GLU A 225 7.70 19.97 4.90
CA GLU A 225 6.68 18.92 4.94
C GLU A 225 7.23 17.55 4.52
N ARG A 226 8.14 17.51 3.53
CA ARG A 226 8.86 16.30 3.18
C ARG A 226 9.73 15.81 4.34
N ALA A 227 10.46 16.67 4.99
CA ALA A 227 11.30 16.34 6.14
C ALA A 227 10.46 15.79 7.31
N ARG A 228 9.36 16.47 7.65
CA ARG A 228 8.43 16.00 8.71
C ARG A 228 7.83 14.63 8.38
N ARG A 229 7.52 14.32 7.10
CA ARG A 229 7.08 12.97 6.70
C ARG A 229 8.14 11.91 6.96
N VAL A 230 9.42 12.19 6.67
CA VAL A 230 10.52 11.27 6.96
C VAL A 230 10.60 10.99 8.46
N LEU A 231 10.56 12.00 9.32
CA LEU A 231 10.60 11.82 10.77
C LEU A 231 9.38 11.04 11.30
N ALA A 232 8.19 11.34 10.80
CA ALA A 232 6.98 10.63 11.18
C ALA A 232 6.97 9.13 10.75
N GLU A 233 7.78 8.73 9.77
CA GLU A 233 7.97 7.33 9.41
C GLU A 233 8.88 6.59 10.42
N VAL A 234 9.79 7.28 11.08
CA VAL A 234 10.66 6.74 12.15
C VAL A 234 9.84 6.46 13.41
N ASP A 235 9.01 7.43 13.84
CA ASP A 235 8.21 7.33 15.07
C ASP A 235 7.16 6.21 15.05
N ARG A 236 6.81 5.70 13.87
CA ARG A 236 5.80 4.63 13.70
C ARG A 236 6.37 3.21 13.73
N ARG A 237 7.68 3.06 13.87
CA ARG A 237 8.40 1.77 13.88
C ARG A 237 8.79 1.34 15.28
#